data_3b1666db42b9e0d3fb72ef493b5c9a80
#
_entry.id   3b1666db42b9e0d3fb72ef493b5c9a80
#
_cell.length_a   1.000
_cell.length_b   1.000
_cell.length_c   1.000
_cell.angle_alpha   90.00
_cell.angle_beta   90.00
_cell.angle_gamma   90.00
#
_symmetry.space_group_name_H-M   'P 1'
#
loop_
_entity.id
_entity.type
_entity.pdbx_description
1 polymer ?
#
loop_
_entity_poly.entity_id
_entity_poly.type
_entity_poly.pdbx_seq_one_letter_code
_entity_poly.pdbx_strand_id
1 'polypeptide(L)'
;MTWSVFTLTYIYLSILISQPQQHPNEYIRGATLRFLQKIAKDAELLEPLIPTCRSCLEHRHSYVRKNAVFAVYSIYREFEHLIPDAPELMYTFLIAETDSTCKRNAFVFLAHCSMQKAVEYVVSIYDTIPSLDEALQMSIIEVIRLDCKNDSTHRVRGISSTCILSSLMII
;
A
#
# COMPACT_ATOMS: atom_id res chain seq x y z
N MET A 1 -8.36 -33.70 -21.00
CA MET A 1 -8.58 -32.35 -20.44
C MET A 1 -7.85 -32.27 -19.11
N THR A 2 -6.57 -31.94 -19.14
CA THR A 2 -5.78 -31.72 -17.92
C THR A 2 -5.94 -30.26 -17.52
N TRP A 3 -6.82 -30.00 -16.57
CA TRP A 3 -6.85 -28.70 -15.89
C TRP A 3 -5.47 -28.53 -15.24
N SER A 4 -4.76 -27.51 -15.66
CA SER A 4 -3.45 -27.19 -15.07
C SER A 4 -3.65 -26.97 -13.55
N VAL A 5 -2.70 -27.44 -12.75
CA VAL A 5 -2.67 -27.22 -11.29
C VAL A 5 -2.84 -25.70 -11.00
N PHE A 6 -2.34 -24.84 -11.87
CA PHE A 6 -2.51 -23.40 -11.82
C PHE A 6 -3.95 -22.95 -11.91
N THR A 7 -4.76 -23.55 -12.80
CA THR A 7 -6.20 -23.21 -12.96
C THR A 7 -7.01 -23.61 -11.73
N LEU A 8 -6.70 -24.79 -11.15
CA LEU A 8 -7.36 -25.23 -9.91
C LEU A 8 -6.94 -24.35 -8.72
N THR A 9 -5.66 -23.98 -8.61
CA THR A 9 -5.17 -23.07 -7.58
C THR A 9 -5.81 -21.70 -7.72
N TYR A 10 -5.97 -21.20 -8.94
CA TYR A 10 -6.65 -19.95 -9.23
C TYR A 10 -8.13 -19.96 -8.82
N ILE A 11 -8.87 -21.00 -9.23
CA ILE A 11 -10.29 -21.16 -8.86
C ILE A 11 -10.42 -21.23 -7.33
N TYR A 12 -9.53 -21.98 -6.66
CA TYR A 12 -9.54 -22.09 -5.21
C TYR A 12 -9.19 -20.75 -4.55
N LEU A 13 -8.25 -20.01 -5.10
CA LEU A 13 -7.87 -18.67 -4.64
C LEU A 13 -9.02 -17.68 -4.82
N SER A 14 -9.66 -17.66 -6.00
CA SER A 14 -10.77 -16.76 -6.27
C SER A 14 -11.97 -17.05 -5.36
N ILE A 15 -12.26 -18.31 -5.09
CA ILE A 15 -13.31 -18.71 -4.15
C ILE A 15 -12.96 -18.27 -2.71
N LEU A 16 -11.73 -18.47 -2.27
CA LEU A 16 -11.27 -18.06 -0.93
C LEU A 16 -11.27 -16.53 -0.74
N ILE A 17 -10.99 -15.78 -1.78
CA ILE A 17 -10.97 -14.32 -1.74
C ILE A 17 -12.38 -13.76 -1.93
N SER A 18 -13.17 -14.32 -2.87
CA SER A 18 -14.48 -13.80 -3.27
C SER A 18 -15.62 -14.07 -2.29
N GLN A 19 -15.43 -15.00 -1.34
CA GLN A 19 -16.45 -15.26 -0.31
C GLN A 19 -16.13 -14.52 1.00
N PRO A 20 -16.35 -13.18 1.07
CA PRO A 20 -16.04 -12.37 2.24
C PRO A 20 -16.83 -12.76 3.48
N GLN A 21 -18.02 -13.37 3.29
CA GLN A 21 -18.95 -13.66 4.38
C GLN A 21 -18.90 -15.10 4.89
N GLN A 22 -18.25 -16.03 4.20
CA GLN A 22 -18.30 -17.45 4.53
C GLN A 22 -17.02 -18.02 5.16
N HIS A 23 -15.88 -17.34 5.06
CA HIS A 23 -14.67 -17.77 5.77
C HIS A 23 -14.51 -16.96 7.06
N PRO A 24 -14.76 -17.56 8.23
CA PRO A 24 -14.72 -16.84 9.51
C PRO A 24 -13.28 -16.45 9.92
N ASN A 25 -12.26 -16.86 9.16
CA ASN A 25 -10.86 -16.67 9.54
C ASN A 25 -10.17 -15.62 8.63
N GLU A 26 -10.02 -14.41 9.18
CA GLU A 26 -9.33 -13.28 8.55
C GLU A 26 -7.86 -13.60 8.22
N TYR A 27 -7.23 -14.50 8.95
CA TYR A 27 -5.85 -14.92 8.72
C TYR A 27 -5.68 -15.69 7.41
N ILE A 28 -6.65 -16.55 7.06
CA ILE A 28 -6.64 -17.26 5.78
C ILE A 28 -6.77 -16.25 4.65
N ARG A 29 -7.66 -15.29 4.76
CA ARG A 29 -7.85 -14.24 3.75
C ARG A 29 -6.60 -13.40 3.55
N GLY A 30 -5.99 -12.91 4.63
CA GLY A 30 -4.75 -12.17 4.56
C GLY A 30 -3.57 -13.00 4.03
N ALA A 31 -3.49 -14.28 4.38
CA ALA A 31 -2.48 -15.19 3.84
C ALA A 31 -2.66 -15.43 2.33
N THR A 32 -3.90 -15.52 1.85
CA THR A 32 -4.23 -15.66 0.43
C THR A 32 -3.82 -14.42 -0.37
N LEU A 33 -4.09 -13.21 0.15
CA LEU A 33 -3.61 -11.96 -0.44
C LEU A 33 -2.09 -11.91 -0.52
N ARG A 34 -1.37 -12.40 0.50
CA ARG A 34 0.09 -12.52 0.46
C ARG A 34 0.58 -13.51 -0.59
N PHE A 35 -0.18 -14.59 -0.81
CA PHE A 35 0.17 -15.58 -1.83
C PHE A 35 0.01 -15.00 -3.24
N LEU A 36 -0.96 -14.10 -3.47
CA LEU A 36 -1.11 -13.38 -4.74
C LEU A 36 0.18 -12.69 -5.19
N GLN A 37 0.97 -12.16 -4.26
CA GLN A 37 2.25 -11.50 -4.58
C GLN A 37 3.25 -12.47 -5.24
N LYS A 38 3.16 -13.76 -4.95
CA LYS A 38 4.06 -14.77 -5.51
C LYS A 38 3.63 -15.28 -6.87
N ILE A 39 2.33 -15.24 -7.17
CA ILE A 39 1.75 -15.72 -8.43
C ILE A 39 1.42 -14.59 -9.40
N ALA A 40 1.66 -13.34 -9.02
CA ALA A 40 1.41 -12.15 -9.83
C ALA A 40 2.36 -12.05 -11.03
N LYS A 41 2.37 -13.07 -11.88
CA LYS A 41 3.17 -13.13 -13.11
C LYS A 41 2.32 -13.19 -14.39
N ASP A 42 1.00 -13.26 -14.24
CA ASP A 42 0.07 -13.42 -15.34
C ASP A 42 -1.11 -12.47 -15.17
N ALA A 43 -1.23 -11.50 -16.07
CA ALA A 43 -2.26 -10.47 -16.03
C ALA A 43 -3.68 -11.06 -16.15
N GLU A 44 -3.87 -12.06 -17.01
CA GLU A 44 -5.18 -12.68 -17.25
C GLU A 44 -5.72 -13.37 -15.97
N LEU A 45 -4.81 -13.91 -15.15
CA LEU A 45 -5.17 -14.52 -13.88
C LEU A 45 -5.48 -13.49 -12.78
N LEU A 46 -4.91 -12.30 -12.85
CA LEU A 46 -5.07 -11.26 -11.85
C LEU A 46 -6.30 -10.38 -12.06
N GLU A 47 -6.66 -10.11 -13.31
CA GLU A 47 -7.74 -9.20 -13.66
C GLU A 47 -9.06 -9.50 -12.93
N PRO A 48 -9.57 -10.76 -12.86
CA PRO A 48 -10.79 -11.07 -12.12
C PRO A 48 -10.67 -10.91 -10.59
N LEU A 49 -9.44 -10.84 -10.05
CA LEU A 49 -9.20 -10.73 -8.61
C LEU A 49 -9.12 -9.26 -8.14
N ILE A 50 -8.97 -8.31 -9.05
CA ILE A 50 -8.83 -6.89 -8.73
C ILE A 50 -10.01 -6.35 -7.91
N PRO A 51 -11.28 -6.57 -8.27
CA PRO A 51 -12.40 -6.09 -7.46
C PRO A 51 -12.35 -6.61 -6.02
N THR A 52 -11.95 -7.86 -5.87
CA THR A 52 -11.81 -8.48 -4.54
C THR A 52 -10.64 -7.91 -3.74
N CYS A 53 -9.50 -7.63 -4.38
CA CYS A 53 -8.37 -6.95 -3.73
C CYS A 53 -8.78 -5.57 -3.24
N ARG A 54 -9.55 -4.81 -4.05
CA ARG A 54 -10.08 -3.49 -3.67
C ARG A 54 -11.02 -3.59 -2.47
N SER A 55 -11.96 -4.53 -2.46
CA SER A 55 -12.89 -4.72 -1.34
C SER A 55 -12.17 -5.13 -0.04
N CYS A 56 -11.03 -5.79 -0.14
CA CYS A 56 -10.21 -6.15 1.01
C CYS A 56 -9.51 -4.95 1.67
N LEU A 57 -9.36 -3.82 0.97
CA LEU A 57 -8.86 -2.57 1.57
C LEU A 57 -9.86 -1.97 2.58
N GLU A 58 -11.16 -2.23 2.40
CA GLU A 58 -12.22 -1.77 3.30
C GLU A 58 -12.58 -2.79 4.39
N HIS A 59 -11.81 -3.88 4.48
CA HIS A 59 -12.11 -4.94 5.44
C HIS A 59 -11.94 -4.46 6.89
N ARG A 60 -12.85 -4.89 7.79
CA ARG A 60 -12.83 -4.53 9.22
C ARG A 60 -11.52 -4.86 9.93
N HIS A 61 -10.84 -5.95 9.54
CA HIS A 61 -9.62 -6.44 10.19
C HIS A 61 -8.36 -5.90 9.52
N SER A 62 -7.49 -5.21 10.29
CA SER A 62 -6.27 -4.57 9.77
C SER A 62 -5.30 -5.55 9.12
N TYR A 63 -5.24 -6.81 9.60
CA TYR A 63 -4.41 -7.85 8.98
C TYR A 63 -4.79 -8.10 7.51
N VAL A 64 -6.09 -8.06 7.17
CA VAL A 64 -6.56 -8.20 5.78
C VAL A 64 -6.20 -6.95 4.99
N ARG A 65 -6.49 -5.75 5.54
CA ARG A 65 -6.20 -4.47 4.86
C ARG A 65 -4.72 -4.32 4.53
N LYS A 66 -3.81 -4.60 5.48
CA LYS A 66 -2.36 -4.48 5.22
C LYS A 66 -1.88 -5.43 4.11
N ASN A 67 -2.45 -6.65 4.03
CA ASN A 67 -2.10 -7.59 2.98
C ASN A 67 -2.75 -7.22 1.64
N ALA A 68 -3.91 -6.55 1.65
CA ALA A 68 -4.53 -5.99 0.45
C ALA A 68 -3.67 -4.87 -0.16
N VAL A 69 -3.11 -3.99 0.67
CA VAL A 69 -2.14 -2.97 0.20
C VAL A 69 -0.94 -3.62 -0.50
N PHE A 70 -0.37 -4.68 0.07
CA PHE A 70 0.74 -5.40 -0.57
C PHE A 70 0.33 -6.09 -1.87
N ALA A 71 -0.89 -6.66 -1.93
CA ALA A 71 -1.39 -7.28 -3.15
C ALA A 71 -1.55 -6.23 -4.27
N VAL A 72 -2.17 -5.08 -3.96
CA VAL A 72 -2.29 -3.95 -4.90
C VAL A 72 -0.92 -3.46 -5.36
N TYR A 73 0.05 -3.32 -4.43
CA TYR A 73 1.41 -2.92 -4.76
C TYR A 73 2.07 -3.88 -5.75
N SER A 74 1.97 -5.19 -5.49
CA SER A 74 2.57 -6.21 -6.35
C SER A 74 1.94 -6.24 -7.74
N ILE A 75 0.61 -6.10 -7.83
CA ILE A 75 -0.11 -6.04 -9.10
C ILE A 75 0.27 -4.76 -9.86
N TYR A 76 0.24 -3.62 -9.20
CA TYR A 76 0.56 -2.33 -9.83
C TYR A 76 1.98 -2.28 -10.38
N ARG A 77 2.96 -2.81 -9.63
CA ARG A 77 4.35 -2.83 -10.06
C ARG A 77 4.60 -3.67 -11.31
N GLU A 78 3.92 -4.81 -11.46
CA GLU A 78 4.08 -5.72 -12.60
C GLU A 78 3.12 -5.37 -13.75
N PHE A 79 1.91 -4.88 -13.42
CA PHE A 79 0.81 -4.65 -14.36
C PHE A 79 0.05 -3.36 -14.00
N GLU A 80 0.71 -2.21 -14.19
CA GLU A 80 0.14 -0.89 -13.88
C GLU A 80 -1.22 -0.66 -14.57
N HIS A 81 -1.38 -1.16 -15.80
CA HIS A 81 -2.60 -1.01 -16.58
C HIS A 81 -3.84 -1.68 -15.97
N LEU A 82 -3.67 -2.67 -15.09
CA LEU A 82 -4.79 -3.33 -14.41
C LEU A 82 -5.40 -2.50 -13.29
N ILE A 83 -4.61 -1.63 -12.65
CA ILE A 83 -5.07 -0.74 -11.57
C ILE A 83 -4.45 0.66 -11.77
N PRO A 84 -4.76 1.37 -12.85
CA PRO A 84 -4.13 2.66 -13.15
C PRO A 84 -4.39 3.73 -12.10
N ASP A 85 -5.48 3.61 -11.35
CA ASP A 85 -5.89 4.50 -10.26
C ASP A 85 -5.30 4.09 -8.88
N ALA A 86 -4.40 3.11 -8.83
CA ALA A 86 -3.83 2.62 -7.56
C ALA A 86 -3.18 3.73 -6.70
N PRO A 87 -2.44 4.70 -7.25
CA PRO A 87 -1.91 5.80 -6.43
C PRO A 87 -3.00 6.65 -5.76
N GLU A 88 -4.11 6.92 -6.46
CA GLU A 88 -5.24 7.67 -5.90
C GLU A 88 -5.98 6.84 -4.83
N LEU A 89 -6.23 5.59 -5.14
CA LEU A 89 -6.84 4.62 -4.23
C LEU A 89 -6.03 4.51 -2.92
N MET A 90 -4.70 4.38 -3.02
CA MET A 90 -3.82 4.28 -1.85
C MET A 90 -3.72 5.60 -1.07
N TYR A 91 -3.77 6.73 -1.73
CA TYR A 91 -3.80 8.03 -1.07
C TYR A 91 -5.09 8.21 -0.24
N THR A 92 -6.24 7.89 -0.82
CA THR A 92 -7.53 7.92 -0.13
C THR A 92 -7.56 6.93 1.04
N PHE A 93 -7.05 5.71 0.83
CA PHE A 93 -6.93 4.72 1.88
C PHE A 93 -6.05 5.20 3.04
N LEU A 94 -4.88 5.81 2.74
CA LEU A 94 -3.93 6.30 3.74
C LEU A 94 -4.53 7.38 4.64
N ILE A 95 -5.34 8.27 4.08
CA ILE A 95 -6.02 9.34 4.85
C ILE A 95 -7.08 8.75 5.78
N ALA A 96 -7.85 7.76 5.31
CA ALA A 96 -8.95 7.17 6.06
C ALA A 96 -8.50 6.12 7.10
N GLU A 97 -7.29 5.57 6.96
CA GLU A 97 -6.81 4.46 7.78
C GLU A 97 -6.45 4.92 9.20
N THR A 98 -6.64 4.03 10.17
CA THR A 98 -6.31 4.24 11.59
C THR A 98 -5.17 3.35 12.09
N ASP A 99 -5.02 2.16 11.50
CA ASP A 99 -3.96 1.22 11.89
C ASP A 99 -2.58 1.67 11.37
N SER A 100 -1.61 1.80 12.27
CA SER A 100 -0.27 2.32 11.95
C SER A 100 0.47 1.47 10.89
N THR A 101 0.33 0.15 10.96
CA THR A 101 0.97 -0.77 10.00
C THR A 101 0.36 -0.63 8.60
N CYS A 102 -0.97 -0.49 8.51
CA CYS A 102 -1.65 -0.25 7.25
C CYS A 102 -1.27 1.10 6.65
N LYS A 103 -1.24 2.16 7.48
CA LYS A 103 -0.76 3.49 7.07
C LYS A 103 0.63 3.45 6.50
N ARG A 104 1.57 2.83 7.22
CA ARG A 104 2.95 2.70 6.77
C ARG A 104 3.04 1.99 5.42
N ASN A 105 2.34 0.88 5.25
CA ASN A 105 2.38 0.11 3.99
C ASN A 105 1.81 0.92 2.81
N ALA A 106 0.71 1.64 3.01
CA ALA A 106 0.14 2.52 1.98
C ALA A 106 1.06 3.70 1.66
N PHE A 107 1.71 4.29 2.68
CA PHE A 107 2.68 5.35 2.49
C PHE A 107 3.91 4.88 1.70
N VAL A 108 4.45 3.70 2.04
CA VAL A 108 5.56 3.08 1.30
C VAL A 108 5.18 2.78 -0.14
N PHE A 109 3.94 2.32 -0.40
CA PHE A 109 3.42 2.20 -1.76
C PHE A 109 3.52 3.54 -2.51
N LEU A 110 3.01 4.63 -1.94
CA LEU A 110 3.04 5.95 -2.57
C LEU A 110 4.48 6.44 -2.80
N ALA A 111 5.38 6.21 -1.84
CA ALA A 111 6.78 6.57 -1.95
C ALA A 111 7.48 5.91 -3.15
N HIS A 112 7.08 4.69 -3.51
CA HIS A 112 7.64 3.97 -4.65
C HIS A 112 6.92 4.22 -5.97
N CYS A 113 5.61 4.43 -5.94
CA CYS A 113 4.79 4.50 -7.16
C CYS A 113 4.38 5.93 -7.53
N SER A 114 4.29 6.85 -6.57
CA SER A 114 3.89 8.25 -6.78
C SER A 114 4.49 9.15 -5.71
N MET A 115 5.77 9.49 -5.85
CA MET A 115 6.51 10.36 -4.92
C MET A 115 5.76 11.66 -4.64
N GLN A 116 5.14 12.26 -5.68
CA GLN A 116 4.39 13.50 -5.53
C GLN A 116 3.26 13.38 -4.50
N LYS A 117 2.46 12.28 -4.54
CA LYS A 117 1.39 12.03 -3.57
C LYS A 117 1.92 11.73 -2.16
N ALA A 118 3.07 11.05 -2.08
CA ALA A 118 3.73 10.82 -0.80
C ALA A 118 4.15 12.15 -0.14
N VAL A 119 4.74 13.06 -0.91
CA VAL A 119 5.12 14.41 -0.44
C VAL A 119 3.89 15.24 -0.07
N GLU A 120 2.83 15.22 -0.89
CA GLU A 120 1.56 15.89 -0.60
C GLU A 120 0.97 15.43 0.75
N TYR A 121 0.98 14.12 0.99
CA TYR A 121 0.55 13.57 2.28
C TYR A 121 1.41 14.07 3.44
N VAL A 122 2.74 14.04 3.31
CA VAL A 122 3.67 14.53 4.36
C VAL A 122 3.40 16.00 4.69
N VAL A 123 3.17 16.84 3.67
CA VAL A 123 2.82 18.25 3.88
C VAL A 123 1.51 18.39 4.62
N SER A 124 0.50 17.58 4.29
CA SER A 124 -0.83 17.65 4.93
C SER A 124 -0.84 17.26 6.40
N ILE A 125 0.12 16.41 6.84
CA ILE A 125 0.18 15.92 8.22
C ILE A 125 1.35 16.48 9.02
N TYR A 126 2.03 17.51 8.51
CA TYR A 126 3.30 18.01 9.06
C TYR A 126 3.30 18.17 10.57
N ASP A 127 2.28 18.84 11.14
CA ASP A 127 2.17 19.11 12.58
C ASP A 127 1.97 17.85 13.43
N THR A 128 1.51 16.77 12.83
CA THR A 128 1.20 15.51 13.52
C THR A 128 2.32 14.47 13.43
N ILE A 129 3.36 14.70 12.60
CA ILE A 129 4.46 13.76 12.39
C ILE A 129 5.09 13.28 13.69
N PRO A 130 5.38 14.14 14.70
CA PRO A 130 5.99 13.69 15.96
C PRO A 130 5.14 12.70 16.78
N SER A 131 3.82 12.67 16.53
CA SER A 131 2.88 11.77 17.23
C SER A 131 2.64 10.44 16.50
N LEU A 132 3.21 10.27 15.31
CA LEU A 132 3.05 9.06 14.50
C LEU A 132 3.90 7.91 15.05
N ASP A 133 3.56 6.70 14.61
CA ASP A 133 4.37 5.50 14.83
C ASP A 133 5.79 5.67 14.26
N GLU A 134 6.79 5.21 15.02
CA GLU A 134 8.23 5.36 14.70
C GLU A 134 8.58 4.82 13.31
N ALA A 135 8.01 3.67 12.92
CA ALA A 135 8.27 3.07 11.63
C ALA A 135 7.70 3.90 10.46
N LEU A 136 6.59 4.61 10.68
CA LEU A 136 6.03 5.55 9.70
C LEU A 136 6.88 6.83 9.64
N GLN A 137 7.33 7.35 10.78
CA GLN A 137 8.25 8.50 10.83
C GLN A 137 9.53 8.23 10.04
N MET A 138 10.15 7.05 10.22
CA MET A 138 11.34 6.65 9.47
C MET A 138 11.10 6.59 7.95
N SER A 139 9.92 6.10 7.55
CA SER A 139 9.52 6.08 6.13
C SER A 139 9.34 7.49 5.56
N ILE A 140 8.79 8.42 6.35
CA ILE A 140 8.64 9.84 5.98
C ILE A 140 10.01 10.50 5.80
N ILE A 141 10.93 10.29 6.73
CA ILE A 141 12.30 10.82 6.65
C ILE A 141 12.98 10.35 5.35
N GLU A 142 12.83 9.08 5.01
CA GLU A 142 13.42 8.53 3.77
C GLU A 142 12.82 9.17 2.52
N VAL A 143 11.51 9.41 2.48
CA VAL A 143 10.84 10.12 1.36
C VAL A 143 11.38 11.53 1.24
N ILE A 144 11.47 12.29 2.33
CA ILE A 144 12.00 13.64 2.33
C ILE A 144 13.45 13.64 1.83
N ARG A 145 14.27 12.69 2.29
CA ARG A 145 15.66 12.56 1.85
C ARG A 145 15.78 12.29 0.35
N LEU A 146 14.89 11.47 -0.21
CA LEU A 146 14.87 11.14 -1.64
C LEU A 146 14.38 12.33 -2.47
N ASP A 147 13.32 13.00 -2.04
CA ASP A 147 12.77 14.17 -2.71
C ASP A 147 13.80 15.31 -2.75
N CYS A 148 14.47 15.59 -1.63
CA CYS A 148 15.54 16.60 -1.57
C CYS A 148 16.76 16.28 -2.45
N LYS A 149 17.01 15.01 -2.78
CA LYS A 149 18.07 14.63 -3.72
C LYS A 149 17.69 14.85 -5.17
N ASN A 150 16.41 14.62 -5.50
CA ASN A 150 15.93 14.65 -6.87
C ASN A 150 15.59 16.05 -7.37
N ASP A 151 15.28 16.98 -6.47
CA ASP A 151 14.85 18.33 -6.86
C ASP A 151 15.48 19.41 -5.99
N SER A 152 16.44 20.14 -6.56
CA SER A 152 17.07 21.31 -5.94
C SER A 152 16.07 22.48 -5.75
N THR A 153 14.95 22.50 -6.46
CA THR A 153 13.89 23.51 -6.38
C THR A 153 12.98 23.35 -5.15
N HIS A 154 12.81 22.14 -4.63
CA HIS A 154 12.05 21.90 -3.40
C HIS A 154 12.73 22.49 -2.14
N ARG A 155 14.03 22.74 -2.17
CA ARG A 155 14.75 23.52 -1.15
C ARG A 155 14.14 24.91 -0.91
N VAL A 156 13.45 25.46 -1.88
CA VAL A 156 12.91 26.82 -1.85
C VAL A 156 11.48 26.89 -1.29
N ARG A 157 10.73 25.78 -1.24
CA ARG A 157 9.34 25.77 -0.74
C ARG A 157 9.18 25.68 0.78
N GLY A 158 10.25 25.93 1.56
CA GLY A 158 10.14 26.13 3.00
C GLY A 158 10.02 24.86 3.85
N ILE A 159 10.04 23.67 3.24
CA ILE A 159 10.26 22.45 3.98
C ILE A 159 11.78 22.28 4.07
N SER A 160 12.39 23.08 4.93
CA SER A 160 13.79 22.87 5.29
C SER A 160 13.87 21.50 5.93
N SER A 161 14.52 20.54 5.26
CA SER A 161 14.82 19.22 5.81
C SER A 161 15.47 19.32 7.20
N THR A 162 16.12 20.43 7.51
CA THR A 162 16.63 20.80 8.82
C THR A 162 15.55 21.03 9.86
N CYS A 163 14.38 21.62 9.52
CA CYS A 163 13.29 21.80 10.49
C CYS A 163 12.60 20.48 10.84
N ILE A 164 12.40 19.58 9.85
CA ILE A 164 11.80 18.26 10.10
C ILE A 164 12.78 17.39 10.89
N LEU A 165 14.05 17.38 10.49
CA LEU A 165 15.10 16.63 11.20
C LEU A 165 15.34 17.17 12.61
N SER A 166 15.30 18.48 12.83
CA SER A 166 15.44 19.06 14.16
C SER A 166 14.23 18.76 15.07
N SER A 167 13.03 18.70 14.53
CA SER A 167 11.83 18.31 15.30
C SER A 167 11.79 16.80 15.63
N LEU A 168 12.42 15.95 14.79
CA LEU A 168 12.51 14.50 15.02
C LEU A 168 13.76 14.08 15.80
N MET A 169 14.80 14.93 15.87
CA MET A 169 16.03 14.67 16.67
C MET A 169 15.90 15.10 18.14
N ILE A 170 14.74 15.55 18.61
CA ILE A 170 14.46 15.91 20.01
C ILE A 170 13.82 14.72 20.77
N ILE A 171 13.83 13.54 20.20
CA ILE A 171 13.56 12.28 20.87
C ILE A 171 14.86 11.46 20.84
#